data_b90569d7577a5311f81339f26aeeef2f
#
_entry.id   b90569d7577a5311f81339f26aeeef2f
#
_cell.length_a   1.000
_cell.length_b   1.000
_cell.length_c   1.000
_cell.angle_alpha   90.00
_cell.angle_beta   90.00
_cell.angle_gamma   90.00
#
_symmetry.space_group_name_H-M   'P 1'
#
loop_
_entity.id
_entity.type
_entity.pdbx_description
1 polymer ?
#
loop_
_entity_poly.entity_id
_entity_poly.type
_entity_poly.pdbx_seq_one_letter_code
_entity_poly.pdbx_strand_id
1 'polypeptide(L)'
;NSRIAFFNDSIRNAIKGSVFESDEKGFVQGNEKYASGIRYGARANTKKYNWLAQAPSQCVTYAACHDNATLYDKIICSTDLANYDERSEDAVKMNKMAGAMINASQGITFMLAGEEMCRTKYGDTNSYKSSPEINKIKWQNLVDYADVISYYKGLIQIKKSFTPLTSMDNTYFDNFTFGGSR
;
A
#
# COMPACT_ATOMS: atom_id res chain seq x y z
N ASN A 1 -16.11 -19.63 1.06
CA ASN A 1 -15.03 -20.57 0.80
C ASN A 1 -13.71 -20.00 1.35
N SER A 2 -13.09 -20.72 2.28
CA SER A 2 -11.84 -20.29 2.95
C SER A 2 -10.61 -20.17 2.02
N ARG A 3 -10.72 -20.66 0.80
CA ARG A 3 -9.65 -20.63 -0.21
C ARG A 3 -9.73 -19.45 -1.18
N ILE A 4 -10.68 -18.53 -0.98
CA ILE A 4 -10.86 -17.35 -1.83
C ILE A 4 -10.47 -16.13 -1.00
N ALA A 5 -9.57 -15.30 -1.55
CA ALA A 5 -9.20 -14.02 -1.00
C ALA A 5 -9.66 -12.87 -1.91
N PHE A 6 -9.90 -11.71 -1.33
CA PHE A 6 -10.34 -10.49 -2.02
C PHE A 6 -9.30 -9.40 -1.89
N PHE A 7 -9.14 -8.60 -2.93
CA PHE A 7 -8.40 -7.35 -2.85
C PHE A 7 -9.11 -6.37 -1.92
N ASN A 8 -8.43 -5.91 -0.89
CA ASN A 8 -9.00 -5.01 0.11
C ASN A 8 -8.91 -3.55 -0.34
N ASP A 9 -9.90 -3.11 -1.07
CA ASP A 9 -9.99 -1.73 -1.56
C ASP A 9 -10.08 -0.71 -0.43
N SER A 10 -10.63 -1.09 0.72
CA SER A 10 -10.75 -0.21 1.87
C SER A 10 -9.39 0.21 2.41
N ILE A 11 -8.44 -0.73 2.59
CA ILE A 11 -7.08 -0.39 3.04
C ILE A 11 -6.32 0.39 1.96
N ARG A 12 -6.46 0.01 0.68
CA ARG A 12 -5.87 0.73 -0.45
C ARG A 12 -6.25 2.21 -0.43
N ASN A 13 -7.56 2.49 -0.35
CA ASN A 13 -8.06 3.85 -0.35
C ASN A 13 -7.73 4.60 0.95
N ALA A 14 -7.72 3.91 2.09
CA ALA A 14 -7.28 4.52 3.34
C ALA A 14 -5.81 4.95 3.30
N ILE A 15 -4.95 4.17 2.66
CA ILE A 15 -3.52 4.50 2.52
C ILE A 15 -3.32 5.71 1.63
N LYS A 16 -3.84 5.71 0.39
CA LYS A 16 -3.46 6.67 -0.65
C LYS A 16 -4.59 7.54 -1.21
N GLY A 17 -5.81 7.46 -0.66
CA GLY A 17 -7.00 8.09 -1.21
C GLY A 17 -7.68 7.23 -2.29
N SER A 18 -8.87 7.64 -2.73
CA SER A 18 -9.62 6.97 -3.79
C SER A 18 -8.81 6.90 -5.08
N VAL A 19 -8.91 5.77 -5.77
CA VAL A 19 -8.28 5.60 -7.10
C VAL A 19 -9.06 6.29 -8.21
N PHE A 20 -10.30 6.68 -7.94
CA PHE A 20 -11.17 7.35 -8.89
C PHE A 20 -11.08 8.89 -8.81
N GLU A 21 -10.49 9.42 -7.74
CA GLU A 21 -10.31 10.86 -7.49
C GLU A 21 -8.80 11.15 -7.44
N SER A 22 -8.28 11.80 -8.46
CA SER A 22 -6.83 12.00 -8.61
C SER A 22 -6.22 12.82 -7.47
N ASP A 23 -6.94 13.83 -6.99
CA ASP A 23 -6.54 14.80 -5.96
C ASP A 23 -6.89 14.36 -4.53
N GLU A 24 -7.70 13.30 -4.35
CA GLU A 24 -8.05 12.84 -3.01
C GLU A 24 -6.84 12.28 -2.30
N LYS A 25 -6.49 12.90 -1.16
CA LYS A 25 -5.42 12.49 -0.26
C LYS A 25 -5.86 11.34 0.65
N GLY A 26 -5.03 10.30 0.78
CA GLY A 26 -5.18 9.28 1.81
C GLY A 26 -4.38 9.61 3.08
N PHE A 27 -4.24 8.62 3.95
CA PHE A 27 -3.55 8.80 5.23
C PHE A 27 -2.07 9.19 5.05
N VAL A 28 -1.36 8.60 4.11
CA VAL A 28 0.07 8.90 3.90
C VAL A 28 0.31 10.33 3.40
N GLN A 29 -0.69 10.96 2.77
CA GLN A 29 -0.66 12.35 2.34
C GLN A 29 -1.23 13.32 3.41
N GLY A 30 -1.43 12.85 4.65
CA GLY A 30 -1.85 13.65 5.78
C GLY A 30 -3.37 13.73 6.02
N ASN A 31 -4.17 12.90 5.35
CA ASN A 31 -5.62 12.89 5.59
C ASN A 31 -6.00 11.97 6.75
N GLU A 32 -6.06 12.55 7.96
CA GLU A 32 -6.32 11.80 9.20
C GLU A 32 -7.70 11.15 9.27
N LYS A 33 -8.68 11.57 8.45
CA LYS A 33 -10.00 10.91 8.41
C LYS A 33 -9.89 9.41 8.07
N TYR A 34 -8.80 9.00 7.44
CA TYR A 34 -8.55 7.61 7.08
C TYR A 34 -7.89 6.76 8.18
N ALA A 35 -7.57 7.33 9.33
CA ALA A 35 -6.90 6.61 10.43
C ALA A 35 -7.68 5.35 10.87
N SER A 36 -9.01 5.43 10.93
CA SER A 36 -9.84 4.26 11.25
C SER A 36 -9.75 3.17 10.17
N GLY A 37 -9.72 3.55 8.89
CA GLY A 37 -9.53 2.64 7.76
C GLY A 37 -8.20 1.89 7.83
N ILE A 38 -7.12 2.58 8.23
CA ILE A 38 -5.80 1.95 8.47
C ILE A 38 -5.89 0.95 9.62
N ARG A 39 -6.53 1.32 10.75
CA ARG A 39 -6.69 0.41 11.91
C ARG A 39 -7.46 -0.86 11.56
N TYR A 40 -8.53 -0.74 10.78
CA TYR A 40 -9.30 -1.90 10.32
C TYR A 40 -8.51 -2.73 9.30
N GLY A 41 -7.85 -2.06 8.36
CA GLY A 41 -7.01 -2.70 7.35
C GLY A 41 -5.86 -3.49 7.94
N ALA A 42 -5.22 -2.98 9.00
CA ALA A 42 -4.15 -3.68 9.70
C ALA A 42 -4.59 -5.05 10.27
N ARG A 43 -5.88 -5.21 10.55
CA ARG A 43 -6.52 -6.47 10.97
C ARG A 43 -7.20 -7.21 9.81
N ALA A 44 -6.76 -6.97 8.59
CA ALA A 44 -7.29 -7.57 7.37
C ALA A 44 -8.81 -7.35 7.18
N ASN A 45 -9.39 -6.28 7.74
CA ASN A 45 -10.83 -5.98 7.66
C ASN A 45 -11.73 -7.21 7.92
N THR A 46 -11.42 -8.02 8.91
CA THR A 46 -12.18 -9.23 9.19
C THR A 46 -13.60 -8.92 9.69
N LYS A 47 -14.47 -9.91 9.70
CA LYS A 47 -15.92 -9.82 9.95
C LYS A 47 -16.33 -8.95 11.12
N LYS A 48 -15.53 -8.86 12.18
CA LYS A 48 -15.82 -8.02 13.35
C LYS A 48 -16.00 -6.53 13.01
N TYR A 49 -15.52 -6.11 11.83
CA TYR A 49 -15.57 -4.73 11.36
C TYR A 49 -16.42 -4.56 10.09
N ASN A 50 -17.47 -5.34 9.95
CA ASN A 50 -18.41 -5.28 8.83
C ASN A 50 -17.80 -5.57 7.45
N TRP A 51 -16.69 -6.31 7.39
CA TRP A 51 -16.16 -6.76 6.12
C TRP A 51 -16.50 -8.23 5.85
N LEU A 52 -16.38 -8.67 4.58
CA LEU A 52 -16.78 -10.02 4.17
C LEU A 52 -15.75 -11.10 4.52
N ALA A 53 -14.52 -10.72 4.86
CA ALA A 53 -13.48 -11.66 5.24
C ALA A 53 -13.78 -12.34 6.58
N GLN A 54 -13.67 -13.65 6.61
CA GLN A 54 -13.83 -14.43 7.85
C GLN A 54 -12.50 -14.56 8.60
N ALA A 55 -11.39 -14.46 7.87
CA ALA A 55 -10.03 -14.59 8.40
C ALA A 55 -9.03 -13.81 7.53
N PRO A 56 -7.84 -13.48 8.04
CA PRO A 56 -6.78 -12.81 7.28
C PRO A 56 -6.40 -13.50 5.97
N SER A 57 -6.49 -14.83 5.89
CA SER A 57 -6.27 -15.60 4.65
C SER A 57 -7.17 -15.21 3.48
N GLN A 58 -8.26 -14.50 3.73
CA GLN A 58 -9.21 -14.06 2.71
C GLN A 58 -9.03 -12.60 2.31
N CYS A 59 -7.99 -11.93 2.79
CA CYS A 59 -7.73 -10.53 2.55
C CYS A 59 -6.40 -10.33 1.84
N VAL A 60 -6.41 -9.69 0.67
CA VAL A 60 -5.21 -9.19 0.00
C VAL A 60 -5.03 -7.73 0.37
N THR A 61 -3.98 -7.44 1.16
CA THR A 61 -3.62 -6.10 1.62
C THR A 61 -2.63 -5.48 0.64
N TYR A 62 -2.96 -4.32 0.08
CA TYR A 62 -2.18 -3.69 -0.98
C TYR A 62 -2.37 -2.18 -1.03
N ALA A 63 -1.46 -1.47 -1.70
CA ALA A 63 -1.57 -0.04 -1.95
C ALA A 63 -1.81 0.28 -3.44
N ALA A 64 -1.25 -0.50 -4.36
CA ALA A 64 -1.45 -0.35 -5.79
C ALA A 64 -1.46 -1.70 -6.50
N CYS A 65 -2.10 -1.76 -7.67
CA CYS A 65 -2.08 -2.90 -8.57
C CYS A 65 -1.83 -2.43 -10.01
N HIS A 66 -2.09 -3.27 -11.02
CA HIS A 66 -1.84 -2.94 -12.42
C HIS A 66 -2.75 -1.84 -12.99
N ASP A 67 -3.96 -1.70 -12.46
CA ASP A 67 -4.92 -0.65 -12.83
C ASP A 67 -4.71 0.62 -12.02
N ASN A 68 -5.16 1.75 -12.58
CA ASN A 68 -5.09 3.08 -11.99
C ASN A 68 -3.64 3.58 -11.80
N ALA A 69 -3.48 4.69 -11.10
CA ALA A 69 -2.17 5.27 -10.79
C ALA A 69 -1.33 4.32 -9.92
N THR A 70 -0.01 4.27 -10.17
CA THR A 70 0.91 3.64 -9.24
C THR A 70 0.82 4.31 -7.87
N LEU A 71 1.39 3.72 -6.84
CA LEU A 71 1.43 4.36 -5.51
C LEU A 71 2.15 5.71 -5.58
N TYR A 72 3.32 5.75 -6.23
CA TYR A 72 4.12 6.97 -6.36
C TYR A 72 3.39 8.05 -7.18
N ASP A 73 2.78 7.67 -8.32
CA ASP A 73 2.01 8.61 -9.14
C ASP A 73 0.83 9.21 -8.38
N LYS A 74 0.11 8.40 -7.60
CA LYS A 74 -1.01 8.88 -6.77
C LYS A 74 -0.54 9.86 -5.70
N ILE A 75 0.61 9.61 -5.08
CA ILE A 75 1.20 10.54 -4.11
C ILE A 75 1.53 11.87 -4.81
N ILE A 76 2.21 11.82 -5.94
CA ILE A 76 2.61 13.03 -6.68
C ILE A 76 1.39 13.85 -7.11
N CYS A 77 0.40 13.24 -7.78
CA CYS A 77 -0.74 14.00 -8.31
C CYS A 77 -1.67 14.57 -7.23
N SER A 78 -1.67 13.99 -6.03
CA SER A 78 -2.53 14.47 -4.93
C SER A 78 -1.84 15.46 -3.98
N THR A 79 -0.54 15.70 -4.13
CA THR A 79 0.23 16.50 -3.17
C THR A 79 0.95 17.71 -3.77
N ASP A 80 0.98 17.84 -5.07
CA ASP A 80 1.70 18.91 -5.81
C ASP A 80 3.20 19.00 -5.45
N LEU A 81 3.80 17.86 -5.04
CA LEU A 81 5.16 17.84 -4.51
C LEU A 81 6.26 17.85 -5.57
N ALA A 82 5.99 17.38 -6.76
CA ALA A 82 7.01 17.30 -7.82
C ALA A 82 6.40 16.91 -9.17
N ASN A 83 7.23 16.92 -10.21
CA ASN A 83 6.94 16.20 -11.44
C ASN A 83 7.34 14.73 -11.29
N TYR A 84 6.92 13.90 -12.25
CA TYR A 84 7.15 12.44 -12.20
C TYR A 84 8.61 12.02 -12.51
N ASP A 85 9.43 12.92 -12.98
CA ASP A 85 10.81 12.66 -13.38
C ASP A 85 11.82 12.95 -12.28
N GLU A 86 11.41 13.67 -11.24
CA GLU A 86 12.27 14.07 -10.14
C GLU A 86 11.98 13.27 -8.87
N ARG A 87 13.04 12.89 -8.17
CA ARG A 87 12.92 12.30 -6.85
C ARG A 87 12.47 13.36 -5.85
N SER A 88 11.31 13.16 -5.25
CA SER A 88 10.82 13.93 -4.11
C SER A 88 11.03 13.17 -2.82
N GLU A 89 11.80 13.74 -1.87
CA GLU A 89 12.04 13.08 -0.59
C GLU A 89 10.76 12.92 0.24
N ASP A 90 9.82 13.84 0.15
CA ASP A 90 8.55 13.73 0.86
C ASP A 90 7.64 12.66 0.22
N ALA A 91 7.59 12.56 -1.12
CA ALA A 91 6.90 11.48 -1.79
C ALA A 91 7.53 10.12 -1.47
N VAL A 92 8.86 10.04 -1.37
CA VAL A 92 9.58 8.84 -0.94
C VAL A 92 9.20 8.44 0.49
N LYS A 93 9.11 9.38 1.42
CA LYS A 93 8.67 9.10 2.80
C LYS A 93 7.24 8.56 2.83
N MET A 94 6.33 9.14 2.03
CA MET A 94 4.94 8.67 1.91
C MET A 94 4.87 7.26 1.30
N ASN A 95 5.67 6.98 0.27
CA ASN A 95 5.78 5.65 -0.33
C ASN A 95 6.29 4.61 0.69
N LYS A 96 7.33 4.94 1.45
CA LYS A 96 7.84 4.10 2.54
C LYS A 96 6.79 3.87 3.62
N MET A 97 6.03 4.90 4.00
CA MET A 97 4.94 4.79 4.98
C MET A 97 3.84 3.83 4.48
N ALA A 98 3.44 3.93 3.21
CA ALA A 98 2.48 3.00 2.61
C ALA A 98 3.00 1.56 2.63
N GLY A 99 4.26 1.35 2.23
CA GLY A 99 4.92 0.04 2.32
C GLY A 99 4.93 -0.52 3.74
N ALA A 100 5.19 0.32 4.75
CA ALA A 100 5.12 -0.08 6.15
C ALA A 100 3.71 -0.51 6.54
N MET A 101 2.67 0.24 6.16
CA MET A 101 1.28 -0.08 6.48
C MET A 101 0.86 -1.44 5.91
N ILE A 102 1.16 -1.74 4.64
CA ILE A 102 0.78 -3.03 4.04
C ILE A 102 1.56 -4.20 4.63
N ASN A 103 2.84 -4.02 4.95
CA ASN A 103 3.66 -5.08 5.54
C ASN A 103 3.41 -5.28 7.04
N ALA A 104 3.01 -4.23 7.76
CA ALA A 104 2.59 -4.33 9.17
C ALA A 104 1.13 -4.76 9.35
N SER A 105 0.42 -5.05 8.29
CA SER A 105 -0.96 -5.54 8.33
C SER A 105 -1.03 -7.07 8.25
N GLN A 106 -2.06 -7.66 8.84
CA GLN A 106 -2.43 -9.05 8.57
C GLN A 106 -2.92 -9.22 7.12
N GLY A 107 -3.10 -10.47 6.71
CA GLY A 107 -3.54 -10.81 5.36
C GLY A 107 -2.37 -11.05 4.40
N ILE A 108 -2.73 -11.31 3.16
CA ILE A 108 -1.80 -11.59 2.06
C ILE A 108 -1.26 -10.25 1.56
N THR A 109 0.02 -9.99 1.73
CA THR A 109 0.65 -8.78 1.19
C THR A 109 0.79 -8.88 -0.31
N PHE A 110 0.33 -7.87 -1.02
CA PHE A 110 0.52 -7.72 -2.45
C PHE A 110 1.17 -6.35 -2.74
N MET A 111 2.13 -6.33 -3.65
CA MET A 111 2.80 -5.11 -4.12
C MET A 111 2.87 -5.12 -5.63
N LEU A 112 2.61 -3.97 -6.25
CA LEU A 112 2.87 -3.78 -7.68
C LEU A 112 4.39 -3.82 -7.93
N ALA A 113 4.83 -4.56 -8.93
CA ALA A 113 6.26 -4.61 -9.30
C ALA A 113 6.82 -3.20 -9.55
N GLY A 114 7.87 -2.83 -8.83
CA GLY A 114 8.49 -1.52 -8.86
C GLY A 114 7.97 -0.53 -7.79
N GLU A 115 6.96 -0.89 -7.00
CA GLU A 115 6.49 -0.06 -5.89
C GLU A 115 7.61 0.22 -4.89
N GLU A 116 8.48 -0.76 -4.64
CA GLU A 116 9.65 -0.68 -3.78
C GLU A 116 10.75 0.26 -4.28
N MET A 117 10.64 0.75 -5.50
CA MET A 117 11.57 1.70 -6.11
C MET A 117 10.85 2.89 -6.75
N CYS A 118 9.72 3.28 -6.18
CA CYS A 118 8.95 4.45 -6.60
C CYS A 118 8.61 4.46 -8.09
N ARG A 119 8.13 3.33 -8.61
CA ARG A 119 7.74 3.21 -10.03
C ARG A 119 6.70 4.24 -10.41
N THR A 120 6.97 4.98 -11.47
CA THR A 120 6.02 5.89 -12.11
C THR A 120 5.58 5.36 -13.49
N LYS A 121 4.34 5.65 -13.84
CA LYS A 121 3.77 5.60 -15.18
C LYS A 121 3.39 7.01 -15.64
N TYR A 122 4.05 8.02 -15.09
CA TYR A 122 3.84 9.44 -15.39
C TYR A 122 2.39 9.92 -15.20
N GLY A 123 1.69 9.36 -14.22
CA GLY A 123 0.30 9.69 -13.94
C GLY A 123 -0.72 9.02 -14.87
N ASP A 124 -0.29 8.15 -15.78
CA ASP A 124 -1.21 7.41 -16.63
C ASP A 124 -1.98 6.36 -15.81
N THR A 125 -3.27 6.63 -15.63
CA THR A 125 -4.17 5.77 -14.82
C THR A 125 -4.78 4.62 -15.62
N ASN A 126 -4.61 4.60 -16.95
CA ASN A 126 -5.22 3.60 -17.83
C ASN A 126 -4.22 3.08 -18.89
N SER A 127 -3.04 2.72 -18.44
CA SER A 127 -1.85 2.49 -19.25
C SER A 127 -1.85 1.20 -20.07
N TYR A 128 -2.93 0.42 -20.09
CA TYR A 128 -2.92 -0.91 -20.74
C TYR A 128 -2.67 -0.86 -22.25
N LYS A 129 -2.97 0.25 -22.92
CA LYS A 129 -2.66 0.52 -24.32
C LYS A 129 -1.52 1.53 -24.53
N SER A 130 -0.94 2.05 -23.47
CA SER A 130 0.13 3.01 -23.55
C SER A 130 1.44 2.36 -23.99
N SER A 131 2.35 3.18 -24.48
CA SER A 131 3.60 2.70 -25.04
C SER A 131 4.46 1.96 -24.02
N PRO A 132 5.43 1.14 -24.46
CA PRO A 132 6.40 0.53 -23.57
C PRO A 132 7.16 1.54 -22.70
N GLU A 133 7.33 2.77 -23.17
CA GLU A 133 8.01 3.84 -22.42
C GLU A 133 7.27 4.17 -21.11
N ILE A 134 5.94 4.12 -21.13
CA ILE A 134 5.10 4.32 -19.94
C ILE A 134 5.11 3.06 -19.04
N ASN A 135 5.02 1.89 -19.65
CA ASN A 135 4.78 0.65 -18.93
C ASN A 135 6.05 -0.07 -18.43
N LYS A 136 7.21 0.23 -19.03
CA LYS A 136 8.48 -0.41 -18.63
C LYS A 136 8.84 -0.13 -17.16
N ILE A 137 9.57 -1.04 -16.57
CA ILE A 137 10.23 -0.80 -15.28
C ILE A 137 11.55 -0.07 -15.55
N LYS A 138 11.73 1.10 -14.95
CA LYS A 138 12.99 1.85 -15.01
C LYS A 138 14.01 1.19 -14.08
N TRP A 139 14.86 0.31 -14.62
CA TRP A 139 15.85 -0.40 -13.81
C TRP A 139 16.91 0.51 -13.18
N GLN A 140 17.11 1.73 -13.69
CA GLN A 140 17.95 2.74 -13.05
C GLN A 140 17.47 3.06 -11.64
N ASN A 141 16.18 2.94 -11.36
CA ASN A 141 15.62 3.15 -10.03
C ASN A 141 16.17 2.17 -8.96
N LEU A 142 16.81 1.06 -9.36
CA LEU A 142 17.54 0.21 -8.41
C LEU A 142 18.69 0.96 -7.74
N VAL A 143 19.28 1.93 -8.43
CA VAL A 143 20.36 2.79 -7.90
C VAL A 143 19.75 4.02 -7.25
N ASP A 144 18.85 4.72 -7.96
CA ASP A 144 18.31 6.02 -7.53
C ASP A 144 17.44 5.93 -6.28
N TYR A 145 16.81 4.77 -6.03
CA TYR A 145 15.95 4.49 -4.89
C TYR A 145 16.44 3.29 -4.06
N ALA A 146 17.75 3.04 -4.02
CA ALA A 146 18.33 1.91 -3.30
C ALA A 146 17.96 1.90 -1.80
N ASP A 147 17.79 3.06 -1.21
CA ASP A 147 17.36 3.24 0.18
C ASP A 147 15.89 2.80 0.40
N VAL A 148 15.01 3.03 -0.58
CA VAL A 148 13.62 2.59 -0.54
C VAL A 148 13.56 1.06 -0.64
N ILE A 149 14.31 0.49 -1.56
CA ILE A 149 14.40 -0.97 -1.74
C ILE A 149 14.91 -1.64 -0.46
N SER A 150 15.95 -1.09 0.14
CA SER A 150 16.50 -1.59 1.41
C SER A 150 15.46 -1.55 2.52
N TYR A 151 14.67 -0.47 2.58
CA TYR A 151 13.59 -0.31 3.54
C TYR A 151 12.49 -1.39 3.34
N TYR A 152 12.02 -1.60 2.11
CA TYR A 152 11.04 -2.65 1.81
C TYR A 152 11.55 -4.06 2.12
N LYS A 153 12.83 -4.35 1.84
CA LYS A 153 13.46 -5.61 2.25
C LYS A 153 13.36 -5.82 3.76
N GLY A 154 13.65 -4.78 4.55
CA GLY A 154 13.52 -4.82 6.00
C GLY A 154 12.08 -5.09 6.46
N LEU A 155 11.10 -4.42 5.87
CA LEU A 155 9.67 -4.63 6.17
C LEU A 155 9.22 -6.07 5.88
N ILE A 156 9.64 -6.62 4.75
CA ILE A 156 9.33 -8.01 4.37
C ILE A 156 9.96 -8.99 5.37
N GLN A 157 11.19 -8.75 5.82
CA GLN A 157 11.84 -9.57 6.83
C GLN A 157 11.08 -9.52 8.17
N ILE A 158 10.69 -8.33 8.61
CA ILE A 158 9.87 -8.16 9.82
C ILE A 158 8.57 -8.94 9.70
N LYS A 159 7.83 -8.75 8.60
CA LYS A 159 6.59 -9.48 8.38
C LYS A 159 6.80 -10.99 8.43
N LYS A 160 7.82 -11.51 7.77
CA LYS A 160 8.12 -12.96 7.73
C LYS A 160 8.53 -13.53 9.09
N SER A 161 9.18 -12.75 9.92
CA SER A 161 9.66 -13.19 11.25
C SER A 161 8.65 -13.01 12.38
N PHE A 162 7.58 -12.22 12.17
CA PHE A 162 6.62 -11.89 13.21
C PHE A 162 5.29 -12.61 12.99
N THR A 163 5.11 -13.73 13.68
CA THR A 163 3.95 -14.63 13.52
C THR A 163 2.58 -13.93 13.53
N PRO A 164 2.30 -12.91 14.38
CA PRO A 164 1.01 -12.24 14.34
C PRO A 164 0.68 -11.57 13.01
N LEU A 165 1.69 -11.16 12.22
CA LEU A 165 1.48 -10.56 10.89
C LEU A 165 1.30 -11.60 9.78
N THR A 166 1.81 -12.82 9.99
CA THR A 166 1.75 -13.91 9.01
C THR A 166 0.66 -14.92 9.29
N SER A 167 0.02 -14.86 10.46
CA SER A 167 -1.10 -15.74 10.78
C SER A 167 -2.25 -15.53 9.80
N MET A 168 -2.74 -16.63 9.23
CA MET A 168 -3.81 -16.65 8.24
C MET A 168 -5.18 -16.92 8.86
N ASP A 169 -5.24 -17.11 10.17
CA ASP A 169 -6.45 -17.28 10.97
C ASP A 169 -6.67 -16.10 11.95
N ASN A 170 -7.66 -16.19 12.79
CA ASN A 170 -8.00 -15.15 13.75
C ASN A 170 -7.30 -15.28 15.11
N THR A 171 -6.29 -16.13 15.26
CA THR A 171 -5.60 -16.42 16.55
C THR A 171 -5.08 -15.15 17.22
N TYR A 172 -4.54 -14.21 16.42
CA TYR A 172 -3.96 -12.96 16.95
C TYR A 172 -4.86 -11.75 16.79
N PHE A 173 -6.10 -11.95 16.38
CA PHE A 173 -6.99 -10.84 16.02
C PHE A 173 -7.20 -9.84 17.18
N ASP A 174 -7.43 -10.34 18.39
CA ASP A 174 -7.67 -9.50 19.56
C ASP A 174 -6.38 -8.92 20.17
N ASN A 175 -5.21 -9.39 19.73
CA ASN A 175 -3.92 -8.94 20.23
C ASN A 175 -3.38 -7.70 19.49
N PHE A 176 -4.04 -7.27 18.41
CA PHE A 176 -3.71 -6.02 17.73
C PHE A 176 -4.32 -4.84 18.49
N THR A 177 -3.54 -4.26 19.39
CA THR A 177 -3.91 -3.01 20.05
C THR A 177 -3.20 -1.85 19.35
N PHE A 178 -3.95 -0.82 19.01
CA PHE A 178 -3.38 0.45 18.58
C PHE A 178 -3.24 1.29 19.85
N GLY A 179 -2.03 1.81 20.09
CA GLY A 179 -1.76 2.66 21.26
C GLY A 179 -2.87 3.69 21.43
N GLY A 180 -3.28 3.90 22.70
CA GLY A 180 -4.33 4.85 23.01
C GLY A 180 -3.99 6.25 22.51
N SER A 181 -5.02 7.01 22.17
CA SER A 181 -4.87 8.45 21.92
C SER A 181 -4.13 9.10 23.08
N ARG A 182 -3.00 9.73 22.79
CA ARG A 182 -2.41 10.73 23.69
C ARG A 182 -3.22 11.99 23.65
#